data_d6a569e5d7624138662f08104f561855
#
_entry.id   d6a569e5d7624138662f08104f561855
#
_cell.length_a   1.000
_cell.length_b   1.000
_cell.length_c   1.000
_cell.angle_alpha   90.00
_cell.angle_beta   90.00
_cell.angle_gamma   90.00
#
_symmetry.space_group_name_H-M   'P 1'
#
loop_
_entity.id
_entity.type
_entity.pdbx_description
1 polymer ?
#
loop_
_entity_poly.entity_id
_entity_poly.type
_entity_poly.pdbx_seq_one_letter_code
_entity_poly.pdbx_strand_id
1 'polypeptide(L)'
;MEMENQKGSHKRRGMSNEDLISERTGSLGCIGWVLVILSGIFTFLLFPITIWFCFRIVQEYERAVIFRLGRITDRRAKGPGIFFILPCTDSCVKVDLRTVSFDIPPQEILTKDSVTVCVDGVVYFRVSDPIASVANVTNADFSTRLLAQTTLRNVLGTKNLAELLSDREGIAHSMQSNLDEATDDWGIKVERVEIKDVKLPHQLQRAMAAEAEASREARAKVIAAEGEMNASRALKEASLVIAESPSALQLRYLQTLNTIAAEKNSTIIFPLPMDVMSHFMRK
;
A
#
# COMPACT_ATOMS: atom_id res chain seq x y z
N MET A 1 10.81 -40.71 14.24
CA MET A 1 10.75 -40.15 12.87
C MET A 1 10.31 -38.71 12.82
N GLU A 2 9.39 -38.22 13.67
CA GLU A 2 8.97 -36.79 13.69
C GLU A 2 10.02 -35.84 14.27
N MET A 3 10.85 -36.25 15.22
CA MET A 3 11.90 -35.37 15.78
C MET A 3 13.10 -35.12 14.84
N GLU A 4 13.34 -36.00 13.89
CA GLU A 4 14.42 -35.83 12.90
C GLU A 4 14.02 -34.86 11.78
N ASN A 5 12.72 -34.81 11.43
CA ASN A 5 12.18 -33.86 10.48
C ASN A 5 12.14 -32.41 11.01
N GLN A 6 11.93 -32.20 12.32
CA GLN A 6 11.97 -30.88 12.93
C GLN A 6 13.39 -30.30 13.02
N LYS A 7 14.42 -31.14 13.24
CA LYS A 7 15.82 -30.67 13.22
C LYS A 7 16.30 -30.28 11.83
N GLY A 8 15.79 -30.93 10.78
CA GLY A 8 16.08 -30.57 9.38
C GLY A 8 15.47 -29.22 8.95
N SER A 9 14.28 -28.90 9.46
CA SER A 9 13.60 -27.62 9.17
C SER A 9 14.26 -26.40 9.86
N HIS A 10 14.72 -26.56 11.10
CA HIS A 10 15.42 -25.49 11.82
C HIS A 10 16.84 -25.21 11.28
N LYS A 11 17.52 -26.22 10.70
CA LYS A 11 18.84 -26.04 10.11
C LYS A 11 18.81 -25.28 8.76
N ARG A 12 17.68 -25.33 8.05
CA ARG A 12 17.49 -24.60 6.78
C ARG A 12 17.20 -23.10 6.96
N ARG A 13 16.65 -22.69 8.11
CA ARG A 13 16.37 -21.27 8.42
C ARG A 13 17.60 -20.42 8.74
N GLY A 14 18.77 -21.01 8.90
CA GLY A 14 20.02 -20.29 9.20
C GLY A 14 21.04 -20.30 8.06
N MET A 15 20.71 -20.92 6.90
CA MET A 15 21.59 -20.90 5.74
C MET A 15 21.23 -19.70 4.86
N SER A 16 22.20 -18.85 4.57
CA SER A 16 21.98 -17.75 3.62
C SER A 16 21.64 -18.31 2.24
N ASN A 17 20.90 -17.55 1.42
CA ASN A 17 20.60 -17.94 0.04
C ASN A 17 21.87 -18.30 -0.75
N GLU A 18 23.01 -17.68 -0.39
CA GLU A 18 24.33 -18.02 -0.96
C GLU A 18 24.79 -19.44 -0.63
N ASP A 19 24.50 -19.95 0.58
CA ASP A 19 24.86 -21.31 1.00
C ASP A 19 24.01 -22.37 0.28
N LEU A 20 22.73 -22.10 0.08
CA LEU A 20 21.82 -22.98 -0.68
C LEU A 20 22.21 -23.05 -2.16
N ILE A 21 22.68 -21.94 -2.74
CA ILE A 21 23.17 -21.88 -4.11
C ILE A 21 24.52 -22.60 -4.22
N SER A 22 25.38 -22.54 -3.19
CA SER A 22 26.67 -23.20 -3.19
C SER A 22 26.56 -24.72 -3.15
N GLU A 23 25.57 -25.28 -2.47
CA GLU A 23 25.29 -26.73 -2.49
C GLU A 23 24.76 -27.21 -3.87
N ARG A 24 24.07 -26.33 -4.62
CA ARG A 24 23.53 -26.65 -5.94
C ARG A 24 24.53 -26.52 -7.10
N THR A 25 25.61 -25.75 -6.93
CA THR A 25 26.70 -25.65 -7.90
C THR A 25 27.67 -26.84 -7.77
N GLY A 26 27.15 -28.03 -8.05
CA GLY A 26 28.01 -29.23 -8.12
C GLY A 26 28.96 -29.18 -9.32
N SER A 27 30.20 -29.69 -9.16
CA SER A 27 31.16 -29.84 -10.26
C SER A 27 30.55 -30.68 -11.38
N LEU A 28 30.77 -30.26 -12.63
CA LEU A 28 30.45 -31.06 -13.81
C LEU A 28 31.21 -32.36 -13.75
N GLY A 29 30.53 -33.50 -13.80
CA GLY A 29 31.19 -34.79 -13.89
C GLY A 29 32.02 -34.92 -15.19
N CYS A 30 32.92 -35.91 -15.25
CA CYS A 30 33.79 -36.11 -16.41
C CYS A 30 33.00 -36.15 -17.73
N ILE A 31 31.84 -36.78 -17.74
CA ILE A 31 30.96 -36.87 -18.93
C ILE A 31 30.45 -35.48 -19.34
N GLY A 32 30.10 -34.61 -18.38
CA GLY A 32 29.67 -33.25 -18.66
C GLY A 32 30.79 -32.40 -19.30
N TRP A 33 32.03 -32.55 -18.86
CA TRP A 33 33.17 -31.90 -19.44
C TRP A 33 33.45 -32.37 -20.89
N VAL A 34 33.32 -33.66 -21.15
CA VAL A 34 33.45 -34.22 -22.51
C VAL A 34 32.38 -33.65 -23.45
N LEU A 35 31.14 -33.56 -23.00
CA LEU A 35 30.07 -32.98 -23.81
C LEU A 35 30.28 -31.48 -24.09
N VAL A 36 30.78 -30.70 -23.13
CA VAL A 36 31.10 -29.28 -23.32
C VAL A 36 32.23 -29.11 -24.35
N ILE A 37 33.29 -29.94 -24.27
CA ILE A 37 34.40 -29.90 -25.23
C ILE A 37 33.91 -30.29 -26.61
N LEU A 38 33.13 -31.36 -26.75
CA LEU A 38 32.56 -31.81 -28.01
C LEU A 38 31.66 -30.75 -28.63
N SER A 39 30.81 -30.11 -27.83
CA SER A 39 29.97 -28.99 -28.24
C SER A 39 30.79 -27.78 -28.70
N GLY A 40 31.90 -27.49 -28.02
CA GLY A 40 32.85 -26.43 -28.41
C GLY A 40 33.52 -26.71 -29.78
N ILE A 41 33.96 -27.94 -30.01
CA ILE A 41 34.53 -28.36 -31.29
C ILE A 41 33.47 -28.26 -32.42
N PHE A 42 32.23 -28.70 -32.14
CA PHE A 42 31.13 -28.62 -33.11
C PHE A 42 30.76 -27.17 -33.47
N THR A 43 30.70 -26.26 -32.45
CA THR A 43 30.48 -24.83 -32.69
C THR A 43 31.63 -24.19 -33.44
N PHE A 44 32.88 -24.60 -33.22
CA PHE A 44 34.04 -24.12 -33.96
C PHE A 44 34.03 -24.59 -35.43
N LEU A 45 33.63 -25.82 -35.69
CA LEU A 45 33.55 -26.36 -37.07
C LEU A 45 32.45 -25.67 -37.90
N LEU A 46 31.32 -25.29 -37.25
CA LEU A 46 30.21 -24.59 -37.87
C LEU A 46 30.26 -23.07 -37.61
N PHE A 47 31.40 -22.53 -37.27
CA PHE A 47 31.63 -21.13 -36.85
C PHE A 47 30.87 -20.08 -37.69
N PRO A 48 30.86 -20.09 -39.04
CA PRO A 48 30.22 -19.03 -39.80
C PRO A 48 28.71 -19.01 -39.62
N ILE A 49 28.07 -20.13 -39.25
CA ILE A 49 26.61 -20.24 -39.06
C ILE A 49 26.25 -20.04 -37.60
N THR A 50 27.04 -20.58 -36.67
CA THR A 50 26.75 -20.60 -35.26
C THR A 50 27.09 -19.30 -34.54
N ILE A 51 27.98 -18.48 -35.09
CA ILE A 51 28.40 -17.22 -34.47
C ILE A 51 27.26 -16.29 -34.15
N TRP A 52 26.23 -16.25 -35.03
CA TRP A 52 25.07 -15.43 -34.87
C TRP A 52 24.20 -15.86 -33.68
N PHE A 53 24.18 -17.14 -33.33
CA PHE A 53 23.42 -17.71 -32.21
C PHE A 53 24.20 -17.75 -30.90
N CYS A 54 25.55 -17.67 -30.94
CA CYS A 54 26.42 -17.73 -29.76
C CYS A 54 26.45 -16.41 -28.98
N PHE A 55 26.19 -15.28 -29.65
CA PHE A 55 26.21 -13.99 -28.99
C PHE A 55 24.82 -13.60 -28.53
N ARG A 56 24.66 -13.38 -27.24
CA ARG A 56 23.43 -12.85 -26.61
C ARG A 56 23.72 -11.51 -25.96
N ILE A 57 22.84 -10.54 -26.26
CA ILE A 57 22.86 -9.20 -25.66
C ILE A 57 21.87 -9.21 -24.52
N VAL A 58 22.30 -8.75 -23.37
CA VAL A 58 21.48 -8.54 -22.18
C VAL A 58 21.44 -7.05 -21.88
N GLN A 59 20.26 -6.52 -21.72
CA GLN A 59 20.01 -5.10 -21.45
C GLN A 59 20.44 -4.76 -20.02
N GLU A 60 20.59 -3.46 -19.72
CA GLU A 60 21.01 -3.00 -18.40
C GLU A 60 20.01 -3.36 -17.30
N TYR A 61 18.73 -3.37 -17.62
CA TYR A 61 17.64 -3.73 -16.72
C TYR A 61 17.37 -5.24 -16.65
N GLU A 62 18.07 -6.07 -17.44
CA GLU A 62 17.96 -7.51 -17.43
C GLU A 62 19.19 -8.16 -16.80
N ARG A 63 19.00 -9.35 -16.26
CA ARG A 63 20.09 -10.23 -15.84
C ARG A 63 19.90 -11.60 -16.48
N ALA A 64 21.01 -12.19 -16.87
CA ALA A 64 21.02 -13.51 -17.49
C ALA A 64 21.44 -14.57 -16.49
N VAL A 65 20.59 -15.57 -16.29
CA VAL A 65 20.91 -16.79 -15.56
C VAL A 65 21.26 -17.87 -16.58
N ILE A 66 22.48 -18.38 -16.53
CA ILE A 66 22.99 -19.37 -17.48
C ILE A 66 22.97 -20.74 -16.83
N PHE A 67 22.27 -21.67 -17.48
CA PHE A 67 22.25 -23.08 -17.11
C PHE A 67 23.09 -23.86 -18.12
N ARG A 68 24.13 -24.54 -17.66
CA ARG A 68 24.93 -25.45 -18.44
C ARG A 68 24.59 -26.90 -18.13
N LEU A 69 24.07 -27.62 -19.10
CA LEU A 69 23.60 -29.00 -18.90
C LEU A 69 22.61 -29.13 -17.73
N GLY A 70 21.71 -28.12 -17.58
CA GLY A 70 20.73 -28.07 -16.51
C GLY A 70 21.25 -27.63 -15.12
N ARG A 71 22.53 -27.27 -15.01
CA ARG A 71 23.14 -26.75 -13.77
C ARG A 71 23.44 -25.26 -13.89
N ILE A 72 23.26 -24.52 -12.81
CA ILE A 72 23.63 -23.10 -12.75
C ILE A 72 25.16 -23.00 -12.81
N THR A 73 25.66 -22.29 -13.81
CA THR A 73 27.10 -22.18 -14.06
C THR A 73 27.79 -21.23 -13.10
N ASP A 74 27.21 -20.07 -12.87
CA ASP A 74 27.79 -19.00 -12.07
C ASP A 74 26.92 -18.73 -10.83
N ARG A 75 27.57 -18.43 -9.71
CA ARG A 75 26.89 -18.06 -8.45
C ARG A 75 26.16 -16.72 -8.50
N ARG A 76 26.46 -15.91 -9.50
CA ARG A 76 25.84 -14.60 -9.72
C ARG A 76 25.28 -14.54 -11.14
N ALA A 77 24.11 -13.93 -11.28
CA ALA A 77 23.54 -13.65 -12.59
C ALA A 77 24.47 -12.71 -13.38
N LYS A 78 24.64 -12.99 -14.67
CA LYS A 78 25.49 -12.17 -15.54
C LYS A 78 24.84 -10.81 -15.76
N GLY A 79 25.68 -9.77 -15.63
CA GLY A 79 25.31 -8.37 -15.82
C GLY A 79 25.01 -8.01 -17.28
N PRO A 80 24.76 -6.74 -17.57
CA PRO A 80 24.50 -6.27 -18.93
C PRO A 80 25.74 -6.42 -19.83
N GLY A 81 25.46 -6.58 -21.11
CA GLY A 81 26.52 -6.67 -22.13
C GLY A 81 26.34 -7.85 -23.07
N ILE A 82 27.39 -8.15 -23.80
CA ILE A 82 27.45 -9.24 -24.76
C ILE A 82 28.18 -10.42 -24.13
N PHE A 83 27.54 -11.60 -24.13
CA PHE A 83 28.23 -12.82 -23.71
C PHE A 83 28.16 -13.88 -24.77
N PHE A 84 29.13 -14.76 -24.64
CA PHE A 84 29.22 -15.96 -25.43
C PHE A 84 28.52 -17.12 -24.72
N ILE A 85 27.58 -17.76 -25.41
CA ILE A 85 26.82 -18.91 -24.95
C ILE A 85 26.98 -20.03 -25.94
N LEU A 86 27.20 -21.25 -25.48
CA LEU A 86 27.20 -22.44 -26.32
C LEU A 86 25.78 -22.91 -26.60
N PRO A 87 25.24 -22.76 -27.83
CA PRO A 87 23.81 -22.99 -28.08
C PRO A 87 23.37 -24.43 -27.86
N CYS A 88 24.28 -25.41 -27.89
CA CYS A 88 23.96 -26.83 -27.72
C CYS A 88 23.94 -27.26 -26.23
N THR A 89 24.67 -26.59 -25.33
CA THR A 89 24.84 -27.02 -23.94
C THR A 89 24.31 -26.03 -22.94
N ASP A 90 24.25 -24.76 -23.32
CA ASP A 90 23.87 -23.68 -22.41
C ASP A 90 22.45 -23.18 -22.72
N SER A 91 21.62 -23.06 -21.70
CA SER A 91 20.36 -22.34 -21.76
C SER A 91 20.44 -21.05 -20.95
N CYS A 92 19.88 -19.97 -21.49
CA CYS A 92 19.92 -18.64 -20.89
C CYS A 92 18.51 -18.17 -20.60
N VAL A 93 18.21 -17.90 -19.35
CA VAL A 93 16.96 -17.29 -18.92
C VAL A 93 17.25 -15.84 -18.57
N LYS A 94 16.52 -14.91 -19.20
CA LYS A 94 16.60 -13.49 -18.91
C LYS A 94 15.54 -13.13 -17.88
N VAL A 95 15.94 -12.40 -16.85
CA VAL A 95 15.08 -11.91 -15.78
C VAL A 95 15.12 -10.39 -15.77
N ASP A 96 13.97 -9.75 -15.80
CA ASP A 96 13.84 -8.30 -15.71
C ASP A 96 13.91 -7.87 -14.23
N LEU A 97 14.69 -6.82 -13.94
CA LEU A 97 14.85 -6.27 -12.59
C LEU A 97 13.95 -5.07 -12.31
N ARG A 98 13.22 -4.60 -13.33
CA ARG A 98 12.34 -3.44 -13.16
C ARG A 98 11.18 -3.80 -12.26
N THR A 99 10.65 -2.79 -11.58
CA THR A 99 9.43 -2.93 -10.79
C THR A 99 8.26 -3.21 -11.71
N VAL A 100 7.56 -4.28 -11.43
CA VAL A 100 6.35 -4.70 -12.13
C VAL A 100 5.17 -4.50 -11.18
N SER A 101 4.08 -3.99 -11.71
CA SER A 101 2.80 -3.90 -10.98
C SER A 101 1.82 -4.92 -11.51
N PHE A 102 1.06 -5.52 -10.63
CA PHE A 102 -0.09 -6.34 -11.02
C PHE A 102 -1.31 -6.05 -10.15
N ASP A 103 -2.46 -6.18 -10.76
CA ASP A 103 -3.74 -6.02 -10.08
C ASP A 103 -4.14 -7.34 -9.42
N ILE A 104 -4.52 -7.28 -8.14
CA ILE A 104 -5.22 -8.36 -7.46
C ILE A 104 -6.68 -8.27 -7.87
N PRO A 105 -7.26 -9.31 -8.51
CA PRO A 105 -8.66 -9.28 -8.87
C PRO A 105 -9.55 -9.15 -7.64
N PRO A 106 -10.74 -8.55 -7.77
CA PRO A 106 -11.67 -8.37 -6.66
C PRO A 106 -11.94 -9.68 -5.93
N GLN A 107 -11.74 -9.68 -4.62
CA GLN A 107 -11.97 -10.83 -3.75
C GLN A 107 -13.11 -10.54 -2.79
N GLU A 108 -14.08 -11.47 -2.73
CA GLU A 108 -15.11 -11.45 -1.71
C GLU A 108 -14.56 -12.06 -0.41
N ILE A 109 -14.56 -11.28 0.65
CA ILE A 109 -13.95 -11.63 1.92
C ILE A 109 -14.95 -11.37 3.04
N LEU A 110 -15.03 -12.30 3.98
CA LEU A 110 -15.79 -12.11 5.20
C LEU A 110 -14.88 -11.46 6.25
N THR A 111 -15.27 -10.28 6.72
CA THR A 111 -14.56 -9.58 7.80
C THR A 111 -14.82 -10.23 9.15
N LYS A 112 -14.05 -9.84 10.17
CA LYS A 112 -14.24 -10.31 11.55
C LYS A 112 -15.65 -10.01 12.08
N ASP A 113 -16.29 -8.94 11.61
CA ASP A 113 -17.66 -8.54 11.96
C ASP A 113 -18.73 -9.32 11.16
N SER A 114 -18.36 -10.40 10.46
CA SER A 114 -19.26 -11.21 9.64
C SER A 114 -19.94 -10.44 8.48
N VAL A 115 -19.29 -9.40 7.99
CA VAL A 115 -19.70 -8.63 6.82
C VAL A 115 -18.92 -9.08 5.60
N THR A 116 -19.61 -9.40 4.51
CA THR A 116 -18.97 -9.70 3.23
C THR A 116 -18.61 -8.39 2.53
N VAL A 117 -17.34 -8.23 2.20
CA VAL A 117 -16.82 -7.08 1.45
C VAL A 117 -16.08 -7.58 0.21
N CYS A 118 -16.10 -6.79 -0.86
CA CYS A 118 -15.32 -7.06 -2.06
C CYS A 118 -14.18 -6.06 -2.12
N VAL A 119 -12.95 -6.57 -2.12
CA VAL A 119 -11.72 -5.74 -2.07
C VAL A 119 -10.82 -6.11 -3.22
N ASP A 120 -10.26 -5.11 -3.88
CA ASP A 120 -9.23 -5.21 -4.89
C ASP A 120 -7.99 -4.39 -4.49
N GLY A 121 -6.84 -4.72 -5.08
CA GLY A 121 -5.59 -4.07 -4.76
C GLY A 121 -4.57 -4.17 -5.87
N VAL A 122 -3.45 -3.48 -5.69
CA VAL A 122 -2.28 -3.51 -6.56
C VAL A 122 -1.06 -3.84 -5.75
N VAL A 123 -0.20 -4.68 -6.31
CA VAL A 123 1.10 -5.01 -5.74
C VAL A 123 2.19 -4.56 -6.71
N TYR A 124 3.18 -3.88 -6.16
CA TYR A 124 4.41 -3.48 -6.84
C TYR A 124 5.55 -4.33 -6.31
N PHE A 125 6.19 -5.06 -7.19
CA PHE A 125 7.30 -5.93 -6.81
C PHE A 125 8.40 -5.88 -7.86
N ARG A 126 9.59 -6.28 -7.47
CA ARG A 126 10.73 -6.46 -8.37
C ARG A 126 11.50 -7.71 -7.99
N VAL A 127 12.25 -8.23 -8.95
CA VAL A 127 13.19 -9.32 -8.69
C VAL A 127 14.47 -8.74 -8.07
N SER A 128 14.79 -9.19 -6.86
CA SER A 128 16.01 -8.85 -6.14
C SER A 128 17.14 -9.82 -6.48
N ASP A 129 16.85 -11.13 -6.44
CA ASP A 129 17.79 -12.19 -6.81
C ASP A 129 17.27 -12.98 -8.02
N PRO A 130 17.83 -12.73 -9.22
CA PRO A 130 17.43 -13.44 -10.45
C PRO A 130 17.66 -14.95 -10.39
N ILE A 131 18.65 -15.42 -9.63
CA ILE A 131 18.95 -16.84 -9.54
C ILE A 131 17.89 -17.56 -8.72
N ALA A 132 17.54 -17.01 -7.56
CA ALA A 132 16.49 -17.55 -6.71
C ALA A 132 15.12 -17.55 -7.43
N SER A 133 14.82 -16.51 -8.20
CA SER A 133 13.56 -16.40 -8.93
C SER A 133 13.37 -17.43 -10.04
N VAL A 134 14.48 -17.95 -10.60
CA VAL A 134 14.40 -18.98 -11.64
C VAL A 134 14.60 -20.38 -11.09
N ALA A 135 15.42 -20.53 -10.03
CA ALA A 135 15.77 -21.83 -9.47
C ALA A 135 14.75 -22.36 -8.44
N ASN A 136 14.13 -21.47 -7.67
CA ASN A 136 13.25 -21.86 -6.56
C ASN A 136 11.78 -21.91 -6.96
N VAL A 137 11.38 -21.15 -7.97
CA VAL A 137 9.98 -21.03 -8.43
C VAL A 137 9.89 -21.21 -9.93
N THR A 138 8.91 -21.98 -10.39
CA THR A 138 8.71 -22.22 -11.82
C THR A 138 8.24 -20.96 -12.56
N ASN A 139 7.37 -20.20 -11.95
CA ASN A 139 6.86 -18.92 -12.47
C ASN A 139 6.67 -17.95 -11.30
N ALA A 140 7.68 -17.11 -11.09
CA ALA A 140 7.71 -16.16 -10.00
C ALA A 140 6.51 -15.21 -10.01
N ASP A 141 6.14 -14.71 -11.18
CA ASP A 141 5.04 -13.77 -11.38
C ASP A 141 3.68 -14.38 -11.00
N PHE A 142 3.39 -15.58 -11.52
CA PHE A 142 2.14 -16.28 -11.21
C PHE A 142 2.04 -16.67 -9.73
N SER A 143 3.13 -17.19 -9.15
CA SER A 143 3.16 -17.61 -7.74
C SER A 143 2.98 -16.42 -6.80
N THR A 144 3.60 -15.27 -7.10
CA THR A 144 3.43 -14.03 -6.32
C THR A 144 2.01 -13.50 -6.40
N ARG A 145 1.36 -13.57 -7.57
CA ARG A 145 -0.06 -13.19 -7.73
C ARG A 145 -0.98 -14.05 -6.87
N LEU A 146 -0.78 -15.36 -6.89
CA LEU A 146 -1.59 -16.29 -6.10
C LEU A 146 -1.38 -16.08 -4.60
N LEU A 147 -0.13 -15.88 -4.19
CA LEU A 147 0.21 -15.57 -2.80
C LEU A 147 -0.43 -14.25 -2.36
N ALA A 148 -0.38 -13.21 -3.19
CA ALA A 148 -0.99 -11.92 -2.87
C ALA A 148 -2.51 -12.03 -2.66
N GLN A 149 -3.22 -12.83 -3.49
CA GLN A 149 -4.66 -13.07 -3.32
C GLN A 149 -4.98 -13.78 -2.00
N THR A 150 -4.19 -14.78 -1.63
CA THR A 150 -4.40 -15.52 -0.38
C THR A 150 -4.04 -14.69 0.84
N THR A 151 -2.97 -13.90 0.77
CA THR A 151 -2.56 -13.00 1.86
C THR A 151 -3.57 -11.88 2.05
N LEU A 152 -4.11 -11.30 0.96
CA LEU A 152 -5.19 -10.31 1.02
C LEU A 152 -6.38 -10.86 1.81
N ARG A 153 -6.84 -12.06 1.45
CA ARG A 153 -7.97 -12.70 2.13
C ARG A 153 -7.68 -12.94 3.61
N ASN A 154 -6.49 -13.44 3.93
CA ASN A 154 -6.11 -13.75 5.31
C ASN A 154 -6.00 -12.50 6.18
N VAL A 155 -5.32 -11.46 5.70
CA VAL A 155 -5.13 -10.20 6.45
C VAL A 155 -6.46 -9.49 6.66
N LEU A 156 -7.28 -9.37 5.63
CA LEU A 156 -8.57 -8.69 5.73
C LEU A 156 -9.59 -9.46 6.56
N GLY A 157 -9.55 -10.80 6.53
CA GLY A 157 -10.41 -11.65 7.38
C GLY A 157 -10.16 -11.50 8.88
N THR A 158 -9.02 -10.98 9.30
CA THR A 158 -8.71 -10.71 10.71
C THR A 158 -9.12 -9.31 11.18
N LYS A 159 -9.51 -8.42 10.27
CA LYS A 159 -9.82 -7.01 10.54
C LYS A 159 -11.32 -6.76 10.61
N ASN A 160 -11.70 -5.76 11.41
CA ASN A 160 -13.07 -5.25 11.47
C ASN A 160 -13.34 -4.32 10.27
N LEU A 161 -14.61 -4.17 9.90
CA LEU A 161 -15.00 -3.28 8.80
C LEU A 161 -14.57 -1.82 9.04
N ALA A 162 -14.71 -1.34 10.28
CA ALA A 162 -14.30 0.02 10.64
C ALA A 162 -12.79 0.25 10.46
N GLU A 163 -11.96 -0.71 10.84
CA GLU A 163 -10.50 -0.66 10.64
C GLU A 163 -10.14 -0.67 9.15
N LEU A 164 -10.84 -1.48 8.36
CA LEU A 164 -10.63 -1.64 6.93
C LEU A 164 -10.93 -0.35 6.15
N LEU A 165 -11.85 0.46 6.63
CA LEU A 165 -12.19 1.75 6.02
C LEU A 165 -11.32 2.90 6.52
N SER A 166 -10.86 2.86 7.78
CA SER A 166 -10.10 3.94 8.42
C SER A 166 -8.60 3.81 8.28
N ASP A 167 -8.04 2.58 8.33
CA ASP A 167 -6.60 2.31 8.37
C ASP A 167 -6.14 1.46 7.17
N ARG A 168 -6.37 1.96 5.97
CA ARG A 168 -5.93 1.29 4.73
C ARG A 168 -4.41 1.17 4.63
N GLU A 169 -3.69 2.18 5.09
CA GLU A 169 -2.22 2.21 5.05
C GLU A 169 -1.60 1.17 5.98
N GLY A 170 -2.11 1.03 7.21
CA GLY A 170 -1.64 0.02 8.15
C GLY A 170 -1.88 -1.40 7.65
N ILE A 171 -3.03 -1.64 7.00
CA ILE A 171 -3.34 -2.92 6.37
C ILE A 171 -2.41 -3.19 5.18
N ALA A 172 -2.20 -2.21 4.31
CA ALA A 172 -1.31 -2.32 3.17
C ALA A 172 0.13 -2.63 3.59
N HIS A 173 0.61 -1.98 4.67
CA HIS A 173 1.93 -2.25 5.24
C HIS A 173 2.03 -3.66 5.85
N SER A 174 1.01 -4.11 6.57
CA SER A 174 0.95 -5.48 7.10
C SER A 174 0.96 -6.53 5.98
N MET A 175 0.24 -6.27 4.89
CA MET A 175 0.26 -7.12 3.70
C MET A 175 1.63 -7.13 3.02
N GLN A 176 2.25 -5.96 2.88
CA GLN A 176 3.58 -5.83 2.30
C GLN A 176 4.60 -6.65 3.10
N SER A 177 4.61 -6.54 4.42
CA SER A 177 5.53 -7.29 5.30
C SER A 177 5.32 -8.80 5.18
N ASN A 178 4.08 -9.27 5.21
CA ASN A 178 3.77 -10.69 5.07
C ASN A 178 4.13 -11.26 3.69
N LEU A 179 3.92 -10.47 2.64
CA LEU A 179 4.29 -10.85 1.28
C LEU A 179 5.80 -10.88 1.10
N ASP A 180 6.50 -9.85 1.58
CA ASP A 180 7.96 -9.72 1.47
C ASP A 180 8.66 -10.89 2.18
N GLU A 181 8.24 -11.24 3.40
CA GLU A 181 8.74 -12.40 4.14
C GLU A 181 8.52 -13.72 3.39
N ALA A 182 7.35 -13.90 2.77
CA ALA A 182 7.02 -15.13 2.05
C ALA A 182 7.70 -15.23 0.68
N THR A 183 8.02 -14.11 0.04
CA THR A 183 8.64 -14.06 -1.30
C THR A 183 10.17 -13.93 -1.27
N ASP A 184 10.76 -13.71 -0.11
CA ASP A 184 12.21 -13.57 0.06
C ASP A 184 12.96 -14.82 -0.42
N ASP A 185 12.47 -16.01 -0.12
CA ASP A 185 13.02 -17.28 -0.60
C ASP A 185 12.99 -17.42 -2.13
N TRP A 186 12.14 -16.67 -2.80
CA TRP A 186 12.04 -16.64 -4.27
C TRP A 186 12.88 -15.53 -4.90
N GLY A 187 13.58 -14.73 -4.07
CA GLY A 187 14.37 -13.59 -4.52
C GLY A 187 13.51 -12.46 -5.10
N ILE A 188 12.25 -12.34 -4.66
CA ILE A 188 11.32 -11.29 -5.04
C ILE A 188 11.17 -10.34 -3.87
N LYS A 189 11.28 -9.03 -4.12
CA LYS A 189 11.05 -7.98 -3.15
C LYS A 189 9.76 -7.25 -3.45
N VAL A 190 8.86 -7.23 -2.48
CA VAL A 190 7.62 -6.47 -2.56
C VAL A 190 7.88 -5.04 -2.10
N GLU A 191 7.79 -4.08 -3.03
CA GLU A 191 8.07 -2.68 -2.73
C GLU A 191 6.90 -1.98 -2.09
N ARG A 192 5.69 -2.25 -2.62
CA ARG A 192 4.48 -1.59 -2.15
C ARG A 192 3.23 -2.43 -2.44
N VAL A 193 2.29 -2.34 -1.52
CA VAL A 193 0.93 -2.88 -1.70
C VAL A 193 -0.05 -1.74 -1.51
N GLU A 194 -1.05 -1.63 -2.37
CA GLU A 194 -2.10 -0.62 -2.26
C GLU A 194 -3.47 -1.27 -2.40
N ILE A 195 -4.38 -0.91 -1.50
CA ILE A 195 -5.79 -1.28 -1.59
C ILE A 195 -6.48 -0.24 -2.47
N LYS A 196 -7.05 -0.69 -3.61
CA LYS A 196 -7.73 0.21 -4.56
C LYS A 196 -9.09 0.62 -4.03
N ASP A 197 -9.99 -0.34 -3.92
CA ASP A 197 -11.38 -0.09 -3.58
C ASP A 197 -11.92 -1.14 -2.61
N VAL A 198 -12.86 -0.72 -1.78
CA VAL A 198 -13.58 -1.58 -0.84
C VAL A 198 -15.07 -1.43 -1.13
N LYS A 199 -15.64 -2.42 -1.80
CA LYS A 199 -17.07 -2.42 -2.15
C LYS A 199 -17.87 -3.14 -1.08
N LEU A 200 -18.85 -2.43 -0.55
CA LEU A 200 -19.81 -2.94 0.42
C LEU A 200 -21.11 -3.35 -0.27
N PRO A 201 -21.85 -4.33 0.26
CA PRO A 201 -23.21 -4.61 -0.18
C PRO A 201 -24.10 -3.37 -0.08
N HIS A 202 -24.93 -3.12 -1.09
CA HIS A 202 -25.75 -1.89 -1.17
C HIS A 202 -26.63 -1.64 0.04
N GLN A 203 -27.13 -2.70 0.68
CA GLN A 203 -27.97 -2.56 1.89
C GLN A 203 -27.15 -2.01 3.06
N LEU A 204 -25.94 -2.54 3.27
CA LEU A 204 -25.05 -2.09 4.34
C LEU A 204 -24.54 -0.67 4.06
N GLN A 205 -24.21 -0.37 2.81
CA GLN A 205 -23.80 0.99 2.43
C GLN A 205 -24.85 2.03 2.76
N ARG A 206 -26.15 1.74 2.51
CA ARG A 206 -27.27 2.61 2.87
C ARG A 206 -27.43 2.76 4.39
N ALA A 207 -27.33 1.65 5.13
CA ALA A 207 -27.43 1.68 6.59
C ALA A 207 -26.31 2.51 7.22
N MET A 208 -25.05 2.31 6.79
CA MET A 208 -23.90 3.09 7.26
C MET A 208 -24.00 4.57 6.86
N ALA A 209 -24.52 4.88 5.67
CA ALA A 209 -24.73 6.26 5.26
C ALA A 209 -25.74 6.95 6.17
N ALA A 210 -26.88 6.30 6.48
CA ALA A 210 -27.89 6.83 7.39
C ALA A 210 -27.36 7.01 8.83
N GLU A 211 -26.58 6.06 9.33
CA GLU A 211 -25.92 6.15 10.64
C GLU A 211 -24.90 7.31 10.68
N ALA A 212 -24.07 7.43 9.65
CA ALA A 212 -23.11 8.51 9.55
C ALA A 212 -23.79 9.89 9.48
N GLU A 213 -24.91 10.01 8.76
CA GLU A 213 -25.69 11.24 8.67
C GLU A 213 -26.31 11.59 10.02
N ALA A 214 -26.96 10.63 10.70
CA ALA A 214 -27.51 10.81 12.03
C ALA A 214 -26.44 11.21 13.06
N SER A 215 -25.26 10.60 13.00
CA SER A 215 -24.14 10.93 13.87
C SER A 215 -23.61 12.36 13.62
N ARG A 216 -23.51 12.77 12.35
CA ARG A 216 -23.10 14.13 11.97
C ARG A 216 -24.14 15.15 12.44
N GLU A 217 -25.43 14.88 12.26
CA GLU A 217 -26.52 15.75 12.73
C GLU A 217 -26.50 15.89 14.25
N ALA A 218 -26.33 14.77 14.98
CA ALA A 218 -26.21 14.80 16.43
C ALA A 218 -25.01 15.64 16.90
N ARG A 219 -23.85 15.47 16.29
CA ARG A 219 -22.65 16.28 16.58
C ARG A 219 -22.87 17.75 16.26
N ALA A 220 -23.49 18.07 15.12
CA ALA A 220 -23.80 19.45 14.74
C ALA A 220 -24.72 20.12 15.78
N LYS A 221 -25.76 19.40 16.31
CA LYS A 221 -26.63 19.89 17.37
C LYS A 221 -25.86 20.13 18.69
N VAL A 222 -24.93 19.25 19.06
CA VAL A 222 -24.11 19.43 20.25
C VAL A 222 -23.21 20.66 20.11
N ILE A 223 -22.51 20.79 18.97
CA ILE A 223 -21.65 21.94 18.70
C ILE A 223 -22.45 23.25 18.68
N ALA A 224 -23.65 23.25 18.10
CA ALA A 224 -24.53 24.42 18.11
C ALA A 224 -24.92 24.79 19.52
N ALA A 225 -25.37 23.82 20.35
CA ALA A 225 -25.71 24.05 21.75
C ALA A 225 -24.54 24.53 22.60
N GLU A 226 -23.37 23.99 22.42
CA GLU A 226 -22.13 24.47 23.07
C GLU A 226 -21.78 25.90 22.65
N GLY A 227 -21.94 26.21 21.34
CA GLY A 227 -21.76 27.56 20.80
C GLY A 227 -22.73 28.55 21.42
N GLU A 228 -24.01 28.20 21.54
CA GLU A 228 -25.05 29.01 22.16
C GLU A 228 -24.77 29.22 23.66
N MET A 229 -24.38 28.18 24.36
CA MET A 229 -24.02 28.26 25.78
C MET A 229 -22.80 29.19 25.98
N ASN A 230 -21.76 29.07 25.16
CA ASN A 230 -20.59 29.94 25.24
C ASN A 230 -20.92 31.38 24.86
N ALA A 231 -21.76 31.61 23.85
CA ALA A 231 -22.23 32.93 23.48
C ALA A 231 -23.08 33.55 24.61
N SER A 232 -23.98 32.78 25.23
CA SER A 232 -24.78 33.24 26.38
C SER A 232 -23.92 33.58 27.58
N ARG A 233 -22.84 32.81 27.85
CA ARG A 233 -21.90 33.10 28.93
C ARG A 233 -21.13 34.38 28.64
N ALA A 234 -20.63 34.58 27.42
CA ALA A 234 -19.96 35.81 27.04
C ALA A 234 -20.88 37.03 27.09
N LEU A 235 -22.16 36.87 26.69
CA LEU A 235 -23.15 37.93 26.81
C LEU A 235 -23.43 38.29 28.26
N LYS A 236 -23.53 37.30 29.15
CA LYS A 236 -23.69 37.53 30.59
C LYS A 236 -22.50 38.31 31.17
N GLU A 237 -21.26 37.90 30.86
CA GLU A 237 -20.06 38.60 31.31
C GLU A 237 -20.01 40.03 30.75
N ALA A 238 -20.32 40.18 29.45
CA ALA A 238 -20.40 41.52 28.85
C ALA A 238 -21.50 42.39 29.51
N SER A 239 -22.66 41.82 29.88
CA SER A 239 -23.71 42.57 30.56
C SER A 239 -23.32 43.03 31.97
N LEU A 240 -22.53 42.23 32.71
CA LEU A 240 -22.03 42.59 34.00
C LEU A 240 -21.07 43.78 33.91
N VAL A 241 -20.13 43.74 32.97
CA VAL A 241 -19.19 44.85 32.69
C VAL A 241 -19.87 46.12 32.24
N ILE A 242 -20.94 46.01 31.45
CA ILE A 242 -21.78 47.14 31.01
C ILE A 242 -22.55 47.75 32.17
N ALA A 243 -23.03 46.91 33.10
CA ALA A 243 -23.77 47.37 34.26
C ALA A 243 -22.95 48.21 35.26
N GLU A 244 -21.63 48.07 35.26
CA GLU A 244 -20.72 48.88 36.11
C GLU A 244 -20.62 50.35 35.65
N SER A 245 -20.98 50.66 34.39
CA SER A 245 -20.86 52.02 33.84
C SER A 245 -22.23 52.46 33.20
N PRO A 246 -22.92 53.50 33.74
CA PRO A 246 -24.21 53.96 33.22
C PRO A 246 -24.16 54.46 31.75
N SER A 247 -22.98 54.91 31.28
CA SER A 247 -22.77 55.42 29.94
C SER A 247 -22.42 54.35 28.91
N ALA A 248 -22.02 53.14 29.37
CA ALA A 248 -21.57 52.04 28.47
C ALA A 248 -22.70 51.55 27.61
N LEU A 249 -23.92 51.53 28.07
CA LEU A 249 -25.08 51.10 27.33
C LEU A 249 -25.38 52.04 26.16
N GLN A 250 -25.23 53.35 26.36
CA GLN A 250 -25.41 54.35 25.30
C GLN A 250 -24.33 54.24 24.23
N LEU A 251 -23.06 54.03 24.62
CA LEU A 251 -21.96 53.81 23.68
C LEU A 251 -22.14 52.54 22.85
N ARG A 252 -22.65 51.47 23.46
CA ARG A 252 -22.98 50.24 22.75
C ARG A 252 -24.09 50.41 21.72
N TYR A 253 -25.12 51.18 22.03
CA TYR A 253 -26.18 51.53 21.06
C TYR A 253 -25.62 52.29 19.90
N LEU A 254 -24.75 53.27 20.14
CA LEU A 254 -24.07 54.05 19.06
C LEU A 254 -23.16 53.14 18.20
N GLN A 255 -22.42 52.21 18.84
CA GLN A 255 -21.59 51.25 18.15
C GLN A 255 -22.39 50.30 17.26
N THR A 256 -23.51 49.78 17.76
CA THR A 256 -24.42 48.91 16.99
C THR A 256 -25.03 49.65 15.82
N LEU A 257 -25.44 50.93 16.02
CA LEU A 257 -25.92 51.81 14.96
C LEU A 257 -24.86 52.03 13.88
N ASN A 258 -23.61 52.24 14.29
CA ASN A 258 -22.52 52.42 13.37
C ASN A 258 -22.22 51.14 12.53
N THR A 259 -22.34 49.99 13.16
CA THR A 259 -22.17 48.69 12.49
C THR A 259 -23.28 48.41 11.47
N ILE A 260 -24.56 48.75 11.84
CA ILE A 260 -25.70 48.60 10.92
C ILE A 260 -25.61 49.62 9.77
N ALA A 261 -25.16 50.86 10.04
CA ALA A 261 -25.02 51.91 9.04
C ALA A 261 -23.85 51.62 8.04
N ALA A 262 -22.86 50.82 8.43
CA ALA A 262 -21.74 50.41 7.55
C ALA A 262 -22.17 49.46 6.43
N GLU A 263 -23.21 48.66 6.63
CA GLU A 263 -23.85 47.88 5.59
C GLU A 263 -24.86 48.81 4.85
N LYS A 264 -24.74 48.95 3.54
CA LYS A 264 -25.55 49.84 2.67
C LYS A 264 -27.08 49.52 2.71
N ASN A 265 -27.65 49.44 3.89
CA ASN A 265 -29.08 49.19 4.11
C ASN A 265 -29.87 50.51 4.28
N SER A 266 -30.91 50.69 3.50
CA SER A 266 -31.76 51.88 3.50
C SER A 266 -32.82 51.95 4.60
N THR A 267 -32.94 50.89 5.41
CA THR A 267 -33.98 50.85 6.45
C THR A 267 -33.37 50.34 7.76
N ILE A 268 -33.38 51.19 8.81
CA ILE A 268 -32.89 50.86 10.15
C ILE A 268 -34.11 50.69 11.06
N ILE A 269 -34.36 49.48 11.56
CA ILE A 269 -35.36 49.24 12.59
C ILE A 269 -34.66 49.32 13.95
N PHE A 270 -34.93 50.39 14.69
CA PHE A 270 -34.35 50.61 16.01
C PHE A 270 -35.36 50.36 17.13
N PRO A 271 -35.19 49.35 18.01
CA PRO A 271 -36.06 49.18 19.18
C PRO A 271 -35.77 50.28 20.20
N LEU A 272 -36.70 51.21 20.38
CA LEU A 272 -36.61 52.23 21.42
C LEU A 272 -36.90 51.54 22.76
N PRO A 273 -35.94 51.53 23.71
CA PRO A 273 -36.20 51.02 25.07
C PRO A 273 -37.22 51.92 25.78
N MET A 274 -38.33 51.36 26.17
CA MET A 274 -39.47 52.06 26.81
C MET A 274 -39.07 52.80 28.09
N ASP A 275 -37.98 52.37 28.75
CA ASP A 275 -37.48 52.99 29.97
C ASP A 275 -36.88 54.39 29.72
N VAL A 276 -36.33 54.66 28.58
CA VAL A 276 -35.80 56.00 28.19
C VAL A 276 -36.98 56.94 27.93
N MET A 277 -38.08 56.47 27.36
CA MET A 277 -39.31 57.28 27.14
C MET A 277 -40.01 57.60 28.42
N SER A 278 -40.04 56.69 29.37
CA SER A 278 -40.69 56.92 30.69
C SER A 278 -39.97 58.01 31.52
N HIS A 279 -38.64 58.13 31.35
CA HIS A 279 -37.86 59.19 31.99
C HIS A 279 -38.07 60.57 31.38
N PHE A 280 -38.35 60.62 30.08
CA PHE A 280 -38.65 61.88 29.35
C PHE A 280 -40.06 62.39 29.56
N MET A 281 -41.02 61.47 29.79
CA MET A 281 -42.43 61.85 30.04
C MET A 281 -42.77 62.19 31.49
N ARG A 282 -41.78 62.09 32.39
CA ARG A 282 -41.97 62.35 33.82
C ARG A 282 -41.42 63.73 34.26
N LYS A 283 -41.35 64.66 33.33
CA LYS A 283 -41.01 66.05 33.61
C LYS A 283 -42.19 66.99 33.35
#